data_d5052dd7cfd85883696139b465506ae9
#
_entry.id   d5052dd7cfd85883696139b465506ae9
#
_cell.length_a   1.000
_cell.length_b   1.000
_cell.length_c   1.000
_cell.angle_alpha   90.00
_cell.angle_beta   90.00
_cell.angle_gamma   90.00
#
_symmetry.space_group_name_H-M   'P 1'
#
loop_
_entity.id
_entity.type
_entity.pdbx_description
1 polymer ?
#
loop_
_entity_poly.entity_id
_entity_poly.type
_entity_poly.pdbx_seq_one_letter_code
_entity_poly.pdbx_strand_id
1 'polypeptide(L)'
;MRIPFPLCLPLVLAACAGTPPAPAVPDNLKPPAGESLVSVLRARGVQIYECRAKKDDPAALEWAFVAPEAELFDTNGKPVGRHGAGPHWEAADGSKIVGTVKARADAPQAGAIPWLLLTARSVAGDGTFSRVTSVQRVATVGGVAPADGCSSAALGKTGRVAYTADYVMYAPK
;
A
#
# COMPACT_ATOMS: atom_id res chain seq x y z
N MET A 1 -49.20 9.17 -49.09
CA MET A 1 -47.78 8.79 -49.23
C MET A 1 -47.18 8.81 -47.81
N ARG A 2 -46.98 7.60 -47.17
CA ARG A 2 -46.48 7.45 -45.81
C ARG A 2 -44.99 7.06 -45.91
N ILE A 3 -44.11 7.90 -45.35
CA ILE A 3 -42.68 7.69 -45.31
C ILE A 3 -42.36 6.88 -44.05
N PRO A 4 -41.67 5.71 -44.13
CA PRO A 4 -41.27 5.02 -42.91
C PRO A 4 -40.00 5.64 -42.32
N PHE A 5 -40.07 6.00 -41.04
CA PHE A 5 -38.91 6.44 -40.25
C PHE A 5 -38.06 5.18 -39.87
N PRO A 6 -36.75 5.18 -40.08
CA PRO A 6 -35.90 4.12 -39.61
C PRO A 6 -35.67 4.25 -38.10
N LEU A 7 -35.99 3.18 -37.34
CA LEU A 7 -35.73 3.02 -35.94
C LEU A 7 -34.23 2.73 -35.72
N CYS A 8 -33.43 3.72 -35.39
CA CYS A 8 -32.03 3.52 -34.96
C CYS A 8 -31.98 2.97 -33.56
N LEU A 9 -31.64 1.71 -33.40
CA LEU A 9 -31.41 1.06 -32.11
C LEU A 9 -29.99 1.42 -31.62
N PRO A 10 -29.79 2.05 -30.46
CA PRO A 10 -28.45 2.34 -29.97
C PRO A 10 -27.79 1.04 -29.46
N LEU A 11 -26.64 0.71 -30.04
CA LEU A 11 -25.78 -0.39 -29.60
C LEU A 11 -25.06 0.05 -28.32
N VAL A 12 -25.49 -0.43 -27.17
CA VAL A 12 -24.82 -0.21 -25.87
C VAL A 12 -23.60 -1.15 -25.79
N LEU A 13 -22.41 -0.60 -26.01
CA LEU A 13 -21.16 -1.30 -25.71
C LEU A 13 -20.99 -1.36 -24.19
N ALA A 14 -21.17 -2.54 -23.60
CA ALA A 14 -20.78 -2.83 -22.24
C ALA A 14 -19.23 -2.89 -22.16
N ALA A 15 -18.60 -1.83 -21.65
CA ALA A 15 -17.18 -1.84 -21.33
C ALA A 15 -16.97 -2.76 -20.12
N CYS A 16 -16.37 -3.93 -20.32
CA CYS A 16 -15.86 -4.76 -19.23
C CYS A 16 -14.71 -4.00 -18.57
N ALA A 17 -14.92 -3.46 -17.37
CA ALA A 17 -13.86 -2.92 -16.52
C ALA A 17 -12.98 -4.07 -16.05
N GLY A 18 -11.94 -4.40 -16.82
CA GLY A 18 -10.93 -5.38 -16.42
C GLY A 18 -10.14 -4.83 -15.21
N THR A 19 -9.83 -5.70 -14.24
CA THR A 19 -8.91 -5.39 -13.15
C THR A 19 -7.59 -4.90 -13.75
N PRO A 20 -7.05 -3.73 -13.34
CA PRO A 20 -5.76 -3.27 -13.83
C PRO A 20 -4.69 -4.35 -13.64
N PRO A 21 -3.80 -4.58 -14.60
CA PRO A 21 -2.72 -5.54 -14.42
C PRO A 21 -1.85 -5.10 -13.24
N ALA A 22 -1.40 -6.08 -12.44
CA ALA A 22 -0.42 -5.82 -11.38
C ALA A 22 0.82 -5.17 -11.99
N PRO A 23 1.43 -4.17 -11.31
CA PRO A 23 2.62 -3.51 -11.83
C PRO A 23 3.77 -4.51 -12.01
N ALA A 24 4.60 -4.29 -13.04
CA ALA A 24 5.81 -5.08 -13.21
C ALA A 24 6.73 -4.88 -12.01
N VAL A 25 7.11 -5.96 -11.34
CA VAL A 25 7.95 -5.94 -10.15
C VAL A 25 9.24 -6.73 -10.36
N PRO A 26 10.34 -6.39 -9.67
CA PRO A 26 11.54 -7.22 -9.61
C PRO A 26 11.21 -8.65 -9.15
N ASP A 27 12.01 -9.64 -9.59
CA ASP A 27 11.74 -11.06 -9.31
C ASP A 27 11.67 -11.38 -7.81
N ASN A 28 12.47 -10.72 -6.99
CA ASN A 28 12.47 -10.89 -5.52
C ASN A 28 11.20 -10.36 -4.83
N LEU A 29 10.40 -9.57 -5.53
CA LEU A 29 9.12 -9.06 -5.03
C LEU A 29 7.91 -9.80 -5.57
N LYS A 30 8.10 -10.83 -6.41
CA LYS A 30 6.99 -11.66 -6.91
C LYS A 30 6.37 -12.47 -5.77
N PRO A 31 5.03 -12.57 -5.70
CA PRO A 31 4.36 -13.44 -4.74
C PRO A 31 4.68 -14.91 -5.03
N PRO A 32 4.49 -15.82 -4.07
CA PRO A 32 4.59 -17.27 -4.28
C PRO A 32 3.71 -17.75 -5.44
N ALA A 33 4.20 -18.71 -6.23
CA ALA A 33 3.52 -19.22 -7.42
C ALA A 33 2.13 -19.85 -7.12
N GLY A 34 1.91 -20.32 -5.87
CA GLY A 34 0.63 -20.87 -5.41
C GLY A 34 -0.41 -19.83 -5.02
N GLU A 35 -0.09 -18.55 -5.11
CA GLU A 35 -1.00 -17.45 -4.76
C GLU A 35 -1.58 -16.75 -5.99
N SER A 36 -2.73 -16.14 -5.83
CA SER A 36 -3.39 -15.32 -6.83
C SER A 36 -3.73 -13.94 -6.27
N LEU A 37 -3.83 -12.95 -7.16
CA LEU A 37 -4.27 -11.60 -6.84
C LEU A 37 -5.70 -11.62 -6.29
N VAL A 38 -5.91 -11.02 -5.12
CA VAL A 38 -7.23 -10.85 -4.48
C VAL A 38 -7.73 -9.43 -4.67
N SER A 39 -6.89 -8.44 -4.37
CA SER A 39 -7.26 -7.03 -4.48
C SER A 39 -6.04 -6.12 -4.62
N VAL A 40 -6.29 -4.94 -5.18
CA VAL A 40 -5.35 -3.82 -5.20
C VAL A 40 -5.97 -2.68 -4.42
N LEU A 41 -5.29 -2.23 -3.37
CA LEU A 41 -5.75 -1.13 -2.52
C LEU A 41 -4.79 0.04 -2.64
N ARG A 42 -5.33 1.21 -2.95
CA ARG A 42 -4.57 2.45 -2.96
C ARG A 42 -4.45 3.00 -1.54
N ALA A 43 -3.24 3.26 -1.09
CA ALA A 43 -2.98 3.89 0.20
C ALA A 43 -2.67 5.37 0.04
N ARG A 44 -3.21 6.17 0.95
CA ARG A 44 -2.88 7.59 1.09
C ARG A 44 -2.71 7.91 2.57
N GLY A 45 -1.54 8.44 2.93
CA GLY A 45 -1.25 8.70 4.34
C GLY A 45 0.12 9.27 4.56
N VAL A 46 0.73 8.94 5.70
CA VAL A 46 2.04 9.41 6.12
C VAL A 46 2.92 8.28 6.64
N GLN A 47 4.23 8.45 6.46
CA GLN A 47 5.24 7.75 7.22
C GLN A 47 5.61 8.64 8.41
N ILE A 48 5.61 8.08 9.62
CA ILE A 48 5.94 8.78 10.86
C ILE A 48 7.38 8.45 11.22
N TYR A 49 8.15 9.48 11.49
CA TYR A 49 9.55 9.40 11.92
C TYR A 49 9.71 10.12 13.24
N GLU A 50 10.67 9.69 14.05
CA GLU A 50 11.09 10.35 15.29
C GLU A 50 12.55 10.76 15.18
N CYS A 51 12.87 11.99 15.58
CA CYS A 51 14.24 12.44 15.70
C CYS A 51 14.86 11.88 16.97
N ARG A 52 15.83 10.99 16.82
CA ARG A 52 16.51 10.31 17.94
C ARG A 52 17.98 10.05 17.64
N ALA A 53 18.75 9.68 18.67
CA ALA A 53 20.11 9.19 18.48
C ALA A 53 20.11 7.91 17.63
N LYS A 54 21.10 7.80 16.74
CA LYS A 54 21.32 6.57 15.98
C LYS A 54 21.67 5.43 16.94
N LYS A 55 21.18 4.23 16.62
CA LYS A 55 21.43 3.03 17.44
C LYS A 55 22.91 2.70 17.53
N ASP A 56 23.64 2.84 16.43
CA ASP A 56 25.04 2.43 16.29
C ASP A 56 26.03 3.60 16.50
N ASP A 57 25.53 4.83 16.61
CA ASP A 57 26.29 6.04 16.89
C ASP A 57 25.44 7.04 17.70
N PRO A 58 25.44 6.95 19.03
CA PRO A 58 24.62 7.82 19.87
C PRO A 58 24.98 9.33 19.79
N ALA A 59 26.14 9.69 19.24
CA ALA A 59 26.50 11.07 19.01
C ALA A 59 25.85 11.66 17.73
N ALA A 60 25.42 10.82 16.80
CA ALA A 60 24.72 11.21 15.60
C ALA A 60 23.20 11.10 15.79
N LEU A 61 22.47 12.01 15.15
CA LEU A 61 20.99 12.04 15.19
C LEU A 61 20.41 11.63 13.81
N GLU A 62 19.23 11.04 13.85
CA GLU A 62 18.50 10.64 12.63
C GLU A 62 17.00 10.76 12.81
N TRP A 63 16.28 10.91 11.70
CA TRP A 63 14.86 10.62 11.61
C TRP A 63 14.66 9.11 11.47
N ALA A 64 14.38 8.44 12.58
CA ALA A 64 14.13 7.02 12.58
C ALA A 64 12.66 6.72 12.32
N PHE A 65 12.39 5.74 11.45
CA PHE A 65 11.04 5.30 11.14
C PHE A 65 10.33 4.72 12.38
N VAL A 66 9.07 5.14 12.60
CA VAL A 66 8.21 4.69 13.69
C VAL A 66 7.08 3.81 13.16
N ALA A 67 6.24 4.38 12.27
CA ALA A 67 5.05 3.69 11.78
C ALA A 67 4.50 4.35 10.51
N PRO A 68 3.78 3.59 9.66
CA PRO A 68 2.85 4.17 8.69
C PRO A 68 1.52 4.51 9.36
N GLU A 69 0.80 5.46 8.77
CA GLU A 69 -0.60 5.74 9.07
C GLU A 69 -1.27 6.12 7.75
N ALA A 70 -2.18 5.27 7.24
CA ALA A 70 -2.81 5.50 5.95
C ALA A 70 -4.23 4.96 5.88
N GLU A 71 -5.07 5.63 5.09
CA GLU A 71 -6.34 5.11 4.61
C GLU A 71 -6.13 4.26 3.37
N LEU A 72 -6.97 3.24 3.23
CA LEU A 72 -6.99 2.31 2.11
C LEU A 72 -8.26 2.51 1.29
N PHE A 73 -8.09 2.58 -0.02
CA PHE A 73 -9.17 2.78 -0.97
C PHE A 73 -9.18 1.65 -2.00
N ASP A 74 -10.36 1.25 -2.43
CA ASP A 74 -10.50 0.36 -3.57
C ASP A 74 -10.20 1.08 -4.90
N THR A 75 -10.29 0.37 -6.02
CA THR A 75 -10.03 0.92 -7.36
C THR A 75 -11.03 1.99 -7.78
N ASN A 76 -12.20 2.07 -7.14
CA ASN A 76 -13.23 3.08 -7.37
C ASN A 76 -13.05 4.31 -6.46
N GLY A 77 -12.04 4.29 -5.57
CA GLY A 77 -11.78 5.38 -4.62
C GLY A 77 -12.65 5.33 -3.35
N LYS A 78 -13.37 4.23 -3.12
CA LYS A 78 -14.13 4.05 -1.88
C LYS A 78 -13.18 3.66 -0.75
N PRO A 79 -13.27 4.29 0.45
CA PRO A 79 -12.50 3.88 1.62
C PRO A 79 -12.93 2.48 2.06
N VAL A 80 -11.97 1.58 2.26
CA VAL A 80 -12.19 0.16 2.57
C VAL A 80 -11.43 -0.33 3.79
N GLY A 81 -10.57 0.51 4.39
CA GLY A 81 -9.81 0.14 5.57
C GLY A 81 -8.66 1.09 5.88
N ARG A 82 -7.75 0.62 6.72
CA ARG A 82 -6.58 1.40 7.18
C ARG A 82 -5.33 0.54 7.28
N HIS A 83 -4.18 1.21 7.21
CA HIS A 83 -2.85 0.62 7.39
C HIS A 83 -2.11 1.36 8.49
N GLY A 84 -1.45 0.62 9.38
CA GLY A 84 -0.78 1.19 10.54
C GLY A 84 0.41 0.37 11.03
N ALA A 85 0.86 0.72 12.23
CA ALA A 85 2.02 0.11 12.88
C ALA A 85 1.97 -1.42 12.96
N GLY A 86 3.15 -2.05 12.82
CA GLY A 86 3.30 -3.47 13.04
C GLY A 86 3.76 -4.34 11.88
N PRO A 87 3.76 -3.98 10.58
CA PRO A 87 2.72 -3.30 9.84
C PRO A 87 1.42 -4.11 9.83
N HIS A 88 0.27 -3.46 9.88
CA HIS A 88 -1.02 -4.14 9.77
C HIS A 88 -1.93 -3.47 8.73
N TRP A 89 -2.86 -4.25 8.20
CA TRP A 89 -3.98 -3.78 7.37
C TRP A 89 -5.28 -4.27 8.03
N GLU A 90 -6.22 -3.36 8.20
CA GLU A 90 -7.52 -3.61 8.82
C GLU A 90 -8.61 -3.12 7.88
N ALA A 91 -9.48 -4.04 7.46
CA ALA A 91 -10.60 -3.73 6.59
C ALA A 91 -11.76 -3.13 7.38
N ALA A 92 -12.70 -2.48 6.68
CA ALA A 92 -13.90 -1.91 7.28
C ALA A 92 -14.82 -2.97 7.93
N ASP A 93 -14.70 -4.24 7.53
CA ASP A 93 -15.43 -5.37 8.14
C ASP A 93 -14.77 -5.91 9.42
N GLY A 94 -13.66 -5.30 9.87
CA GLY A 94 -12.91 -5.70 11.06
C GLY A 94 -11.90 -6.82 10.84
N SER A 95 -11.84 -7.42 9.65
CA SER A 95 -10.78 -8.39 9.34
C SER A 95 -9.42 -7.69 9.29
N LYS A 96 -8.41 -8.34 9.89
CA LYS A 96 -7.09 -7.73 10.10
C LYS A 96 -5.97 -8.73 9.85
N ILE A 97 -4.95 -8.26 9.15
CA ILE A 97 -3.70 -8.98 8.94
C ILE A 97 -2.52 -8.18 9.45
N VAL A 98 -1.47 -8.88 9.84
CA VAL A 98 -0.14 -8.33 10.13
C VAL A 98 0.87 -8.89 9.14
N GLY A 99 1.83 -8.04 8.74
CA GLY A 99 2.85 -8.39 7.75
C GLY A 99 4.24 -8.49 8.35
N THR A 100 5.09 -9.29 7.69
CA THR A 100 6.53 -9.33 7.95
C THR A 100 7.25 -9.14 6.62
N VAL A 101 8.20 -8.20 6.55
CA VAL A 101 8.96 -7.93 5.33
C VAL A 101 9.78 -9.16 4.96
N LYS A 102 9.55 -9.68 3.76
CA LYS A 102 10.27 -10.82 3.15
C LYS A 102 11.35 -10.35 2.18
N ALA A 103 11.04 -9.34 1.37
CA ALA A 103 11.97 -8.79 0.39
C ALA A 103 11.73 -7.29 0.17
N ARG A 104 12.77 -6.61 -0.31
CA ARG A 104 12.78 -5.18 -0.58
C ARG A 104 13.47 -4.91 -1.91
N ALA A 105 13.01 -3.89 -2.62
CA ALA A 105 13.68 -3.27 -3.75
C ALA A 105 13.51 -1.76 -3.68
N ASP A 106 14.43 -1.00 -4.27
CA ASP A 106 14.29 0.45 -4.37
C ASP A 106 13.11 0.79 -5.27
N ALA A 107 12.42 1.87 -4.93
CA ALA A 107 11.35 2.39 -5.77
C ALA A 107 11.95 2.99 -7.05
N PRO A 108 11.30 2.80 -8.22
CA PRO A 108 11.72 3.46 -9.46
C PRO A 108 11.67 4.99 -9.36
N GLN A 109 10.76 5.52 -8.55
CA GLN A 109 10.61 6.95 -8.34
C GLN A 109 11.56 7.45 -7.26
N ALA A 110 12.42 8.41 -7.59
CA ALA A 110 13.29 9.07 -6.62
C ALA A 110 12.46 9.72 -5.49
N GLY A 111 12.97 9.66 -4.26
CA GLY A 111 12.30 10.21 -3.08
C GLY A 111 11.11 9.39 -2.58
N ALA A 112 10.87 8.20 -3.14
CA ALA A 112 9.83 7.31 -2.68
C ALA A 112 10.38 6.22 -1.75
N ILE A 113 9.56 5.81 -0.78
CA ILE A 113 9.87 4.67 0.08
C ILE A 113 9.96 3.37 -0.73
N PRO A 114 10.80 2.40 -0.32
CA PRO A 114 11.04 1.18 -1.08
C PRO A 114 9.79 0.36 -1.35
N TRP A 115 9.83 -0.39 -2.44
CA TRP A 115 8.89 -1.45 -2.72
C TRP A 115 9.18 -2.67 -1.83
N LEU A 116 8.14 -3.37 -1.42
CA LEU A 116 8.26 -4.50 -0.49
C LEU A 116 7.42 -5.69 -0.96
N LEU A 117 7.88 -6.89 -0.64
CA LEU A 117 7.05 -8.07 -0.50
C LEU A 117 7.01 -8.43 0.98
N LEU A 118 5.80 -8.64 1.53
CA LEU A 118 5.59 -9.06 2.90
C LEU A 118 4.82 -10.39 2.90
N THR A 119 5.17 -11.28 3.82
CA THR A 119 4.26 -12.36 4.23
C THR A 119 3.22 -11.76 5.16
N ALA A 120 1.98 -12.26 5.09
CA ALA A 120 0.89 -11.79 5.93
C ALA A 120 0.20 -12.96 6.63
N ARG A 121 -0.38 -12.69 7.80
CA ARG A 121 -1.22 -13.63 8.53
C ARG A 121 -2.42 -12.92 9.14
N SER A 122 -3.57 -13.58 9.15
CA SER A 122 -4.76 -13.08 9.82
C SER A 122 -4.55 -13.08 11.34
N VAL A 123 -5.04 -12.02 11.99
CA VAL A 123 -4.99 -11.84 13.45
C VAL A 123 -6.33 -11.46 14.06
N ALA A 124 -7.33 -11.08 13.24
CA ALA A 124 -8.69 -10.81 13.68
C ALA A 124 -9.68 -10.89 12.51
N GLY A 125 -10.91 -11.30 12.84
CA GLY A 125 -12.09 -11.28 11.97
C GLY A 125 -12.03 -12.24 10.77
N ASP A 126 -13.19 -12.79 10.42
CA ASP A 126 -13.37 -13.51 9.15
C ASP A 126 -13.98 -12.53 8.14
N GLY A 127 -13.21 -12.08 7.17
CA GLY A 127 -13.65 -11.08 6.21
C GLY A 127 -12.67 -10.87 5.08
N THR A 128 -12.71 -9.70 4.49
CA THR A 128 -11.98 -9.32 3.26
C THR A 128 -10.50 -9.70 3.28
N PHE A 129 -9.82 -9.55 4.43
CA PHE A 129 -8.37 -9.81 4.54
C PHE A 129 -8.03 -11.17 5.16
N SER A 130 -9.00 -11.94 5.65
CA SER A 130 -8.76 -13.16 6.43
C SER A 130 -7.92 -14.22 5.71
N ARG A 131 -7.97 -14.27 4.37
CA ARG A 131 -7.23 -15.24 3.54
C ARG A 131 -5.95 -14.69 2.93
N VAL A 132 -5.62 -13.42 3.13
CA VAL A 132 -4.42 -12.80 2.57
C VAL A 132 -3.16 -13.36 3.23
N THR A 133 -2.24 -13.86 2.42
CA THR A 133 -0.97 -14.48 2.86
C THR A 133 0.27 -13.73 2.37
N SER A 134 0.11 -12.88 1.33
CA SER A 134 1.18 -12.00 0.88
C SER A 134 0.64 -10.62 0.53
N VAL A 135 1.47 -9.61 0.80
CA VAL A 135 1.19 -8.21 0.45
C VAL A 135 2.41 -7.63 -0.26
N GLN A 136 2.20 -7.02 -1.43
CA GLN A 136 3.21 -6.16 -2.03
C GLN A 136 2.88 -4.69 -1.70
N ARG A 137 3.90 -3.89 -1.40
CA ARG A 137 3.85 -2.43 -1.45
C ARG A 137 4.61 -1.98 -2.68
N VAL A 138 3.92 -1.37 -3.63
CA VAL A 138 4.45 -0.93 -4.92
C VAL A 138 3.92 0.45 -5.30
N ALA A 139 4.34 0.99 -6.42
CA ALA A 139 3.91 2.31 -6.94
C ALA A 139 4.00 3.42 -5.87
N THR A 140 5.04 3.36 -5.04
CA THR A 140 5.24 4.31 -3.93
C THR A 140 5.63 5.68 -4.44
N VAL A 141 5.07 6.72 -3.79
CA VAL A 141 5.41 8.12 -4.01
C VAL A 141 5.68 8.78 -2.66
N GLY A 142 6.81 9.45 -2.49
CA GLY A 142 7.17 10.13 -1.25
C GLY A 142 7.40 9.20 -0.06
N GLY A 143 7.24 9.72 1.13
CA GLY A 143 7.32 8.97 2.38
C GLY A 143 8.73 8.76 2.94
N VAL A 144 9.81 9.16 2.27
CA VAL A 144 11.19 9.06 2.80
C VAL A 144 11.38 10.01 3.98
N ALA A 145 12.22 9.62 4.92
CA ALA A 145 12.59 10.46 6.05
C ALA A 145 13.07 11.85 5.59
N PRO A 146 12.78 12.92 6.34
CA PRO A 146 13.33 14.23 6.05
C PRO A 146 14.87 14.17 6.01
N ALA A 147 15.48 14.88 5.06
CA ALA A 147 16.95 14.96 4.97
C ALA A 147 17.54 15.80 6.12
N ASP A 148 16.79 16.80 6.57
CA ASP A 148 17.24 17.82 7.52
C ASP A 148 16.31 17.89 8.74
N GLY A 149 16.70 18.74 9.71
CA GLY A 149 15.84 19.11 10.85
C GLY A 149 15.91 18.19 12.07
N CYS A 150 16.61 17.05 12.01
CA CYS A 150 16.88 16.26 13.19
C CYS A 150 18.15 16.79 13.88
N SER A 151 17.98 17.54 14.95
CA SER A 151 19.03 18.17 15.75
C SER A 151 18.73 17.97 17.23
N SER A 152 19.66 18.37 18.11
CA SER A 152 19.45 18.31 19.56
C SER A 152 18.17 19.03 20.03
N ALA A 153 17.80 20.11 19.35
CA ALA A 153 16.55 20.85 19.62
C ALA A 153 15.29 20.13 19.10
N ALA A 154 15.44 19.09 18.29
CA ALA A 154 14.35 18.29 17.73
C ALA A 154 14.25 16.88 18.34
N LEU A 155 15.13 16.53 19.29
CA LEU A 155 15.08 15.22 19.94
C LEU A 155 13.67 14.91 20.50
N GLY A 156 13.17 13.71 20.20
CA GLY A 156 11.84 13.23 20.60
C GLY A 156 10.69 13.82 19.77
N LYS A 157 10.94 14.78 18.88
CA LYS A 157 9.90 15.29 17.97
C LYS A 157 9.63 14.31 16.85
N THR A 158 8.39 14.27 16.39
CA THR A 158 7.95 13.44 15.28
C THR A 158 7.79 14.26 13.99
N GLY A 159 8.19 13.68 12.86
CA GLY A 159 7.93 14.17 11.52
C GLY A 159 6.91 13.26 10.81
N ARG A 160 5.97 13.85 10.06
CA ARG A 160 4.95 13.12 9.29
C ARG A 160 5.16 13.43 7.81
N VAL A 161 5.59 12.45 7.04
CA VAL A 161 5.93 12.62 5.63
C VAL A 161 4.88 11.94 4.76
N ALA A 162 4.19 12.72 3.95
CA ALA A 162 3.14 12.23 3.06
C ALA A 162 3.65 11.15 2.10
N TYR A 163 2.86 10.09 1.89
CA TYR A 163 3.12 9.08 0.89
C TYR A 163 1.83 8.52 0.29
N THR A 164 1.98 7.95 -0.90
CA THR A 164 1.00 7.05 -1.49
C THR A 164 1.66 5.74 -1.88
N ALA A 165 0.89 4.67 -1.97
CA ALA A 165 1.33 3.36 -2.43
C ALA A 165 0.15 2.54 -2.93
N ASP A 166 0.43 1.50 -3.73
CA ASP A 166 -0.51 0.42 -3.98
C ASP A 166 -0.12 -0.78 -3.11
N TYR A 167 -1.08 -1.30 -2.35
CA TYR A 167 -0.99 -2.57 -1.66
C TYR A 167 -1.71 -3.63 -2.47
N VAL A 168 -0.93 -4.55 -3.05
CA VAL A 168 -1.44 -5.67 -3.84
C VAL A 168 -1.53 -6.89 -2.93
N MET A 169 -2.76 -7.37 -2.72
CA MET A 169 -3.06 -8.47 -1.79
C MET A 169 -3.15 -9.79 -2.54
N TYR A 170 -2.53 -10.84 -2.01
CA TYR A 170 -2.53 -12.18 -2.57
C TYR A 170 -3.00 -13.21 -1.54
N ALA A 171 -3.66 -14.27 -2.03
CA ALA A 171 -4.11 -15.41 -1.23
C ALA A 171 -3.85 -16.73 -1.98
N PRO A 172 -3.81 -17.88 -1.31
CA PRO A 172 -3.74 -19.19 -1.93
C PRO A 172 -4.86 -19.38 -2.97
N LYS A 173 -4.52 -20.04 -4.09
CA LYS A 173 -5.45 -20.40 -5.17
C LYS A 173 -6.52 -21.36 -4.69
#